data_b19e1366ea4865e39eb7edf2dff05052
#
_entry.id   b19e1366ea4865e39eb7edf2dff05052
#
_cell.length_a   1.000
_cell.length_b   1.000
_cell.length_c   1.000
_cell.angle_alpha   90.00
_cell.angle_beta   90.00
_cell.angle_gamma   90.00
#
_symmetry.space_group_name_H-M   'P 1'
#
loop_
_entity.id
_entity.type
_entity.pdbx_description
1 polymer ?
#
loop_
_entity_poly.entity_id
_entity_poly.type
_entity_poly.pdbx_seq_one_letter_code
_entity_poly.pdbx_strand_id
1 'polypeptide(L)'
;MPKTALRIRYGHYEFLVMSFGLTNAPTAFMSLMNGIFKPYLDLFVIVFIDDILVCSKSKKEHEEHLRMVLEMLREKELYAKFSKCEFWLDSVSFLGHVVSKDGVMVDPSKIEAVKNWVRPTNVSEIRSFFGLASYYRRFVKGFSSIASQLTNLTKQSVPFVWSDECEESFQKLKTLLTTAPILTLPVEGRNFIVYCDASYSGLGAVLMQ
;
A
#
# COMPACT_ATOMS: atom_id res chain seq x y z
N MET A 1 26.35 13.33 6.49
CA MET A 1 26.08 12.08 5.73
C MET A 1 27.27 11.83 4.80
N PRO A 2 27.76 10.60 4.67
CA PRO A 2 28.75 10.30 3.65
C PRO A 2 28.11 10.55 2.28
N LYS A 3 28.77 11.35 1.47
CA LYS A 3 28.29 11.67 0.12
C LYS A 3 28.49 10.47 -0.80
N THR A 4 27.57 10.25 -1.71
CA THR A 4 27.70 9.22 -2.74
C THR A 4 28.72 9.70 -3.77
N ALA A 5 29.77 8.94 -3.98
CA ALA A 5 30.85 9.26 -4.90
C ALA A 5 30.89 8.27 -6.07
N LEU A 6 31.22 8.77 -7.25
CA LEU A 6 31.47 8.01 -8.45
C LEU A 6 32.94 8.18 -8.86
N ARG A 7 33.66 7.07 -9.01
CA ARG A 7 35.01 7.08 -9.56
C ARG A 7 34.98 6.73 -11.03
N ILE A 8 35.47 7.65 -11.84
CA ILE A 8 35.63 7.44 -13.29
C ILE A 8 37.07 7.69 -13.70
N ARG A 9 37.40 7.43 -14.98
CA ARG A 9 38.77 7.61 -15.51
C ARG A 9 39.35 9.02 -15.26
N TYR A 10 38.48 10.02 -15.20
CA TYR A 10 38.87 11.43 -15.10
C TYR A 10 38.88 11.96 -13.67
N GLY A 11 38.57 11.13 -12.65
CA GLY A 11 38.60 11.53 -11.25
C GLY A 11 37.46 10.95 -10.41
N HIS A 12 37.34 11.51 -9.19
CA HIS A 12 36.25 11.23 -8.28
C HIS A 12 35.25 12.39 -8.33
N TYR A 13 33.97 12.04 -8.39
CA TYR A 13 32.87 13.00 -8.40
C TYR A 13 31.88 12.65 -7.31
N GLU A 14 31.41 13.64 -6.58
CA GLU A 14 30.37 13.49 -5.57
C GLU A 14 29.05 14.09 -6.06
N PHE A 15 27.94 13.42 -5.76
CA PHE A 15 26.64 13.97 -6.05
C PHE A 15 26.25 15.01 -4.99
N LEU A 16 25.82 16.18 -5.42
CA LEU A 16 25.28 17.22 -4.53
C LEU A 16 23.85 16.91 -4.07
N VAL A 17 23.16 16.04 -4.80
CA VAL A 17 21.80 15.60 -4.52
C VAL A 17 21.77 14.07 -4.27
N MET A 18 20.75 13.61 -3.60
CA MET A 18 20.54 12.20 -3.37
C MET A 18 20.15 11.48 -4.68
N SER A 19 21.01 10.54 -5.12
CA SER A 19 20.80 9.82 -6.37
C SER A 19 19.73 8.73 -6.22
N PHE A 20 19.02 8.46 -7.31
CA PHE A 20 18.17 7.26 -7.39
C PHE A 20 18.98 5.98 -7.20
N GLY A 21 18.35 4.95 -6.62
CA GLY A 21 18.98 3.64 -6.40
C GLY A 21 19.74 3.51 -5.08
N LEU A 22 19.87 4.55 -4.28
CA LEU A 22 20.39 4.43 -2.91
C LEU A 22 19.34 3.77 -2.01
N THR A 23 19.78 2.83 -1.17
CA THR A 23 18.89 2.05 -0.28
C THR A 23 18.05 2.93 0.65
N ASN A 24 18.60 4.06 1.11
CA ASN A 24 17.92 4.97 2.04
C ASN A 24 17.22 6.15 1.34
N ALA A 25 17.29 6.26 0.02
CA ALA A 25 16.69 7.38 -0.72
C ALA A 25 15.17 7.47 -0.52
N PRO A 26 14.39 6.39 -0.64
CA PRO A 26 12.94 6.44 -0.41
C PRO A 26 12.60 6.87 1.02
N THR A 27 13.31 6.37 2.02
CA THR A 27 13.09 6.73 3.43
C THR A 27 13.40 8.20 3.70
N ALA A 28 14.50 8.73 3.15
CA ALA A 28 14.85 10.13 3.29
C ALA A 28 13.83 11.06 2.61
N PHE A 29 13.34 10.67 1.43
CA PHE A 29 12.30 11.42 0.72
C PHE A 29 10.97 11.39 1.46
N MET A 30 10.53 10.22 1.96
CA MET A 30 9.34 10.10 2.82
C MET A 30 9.44 10.99 4.07
N SER A 31 10.61 11.02 4.72
CA SER A 31 10.83 11.86 5.90
C SER A 31 10.71 13.35 5.55
N LEU A 32 11.23 13.76 4.40
CA LEU A 32 11.09 15.12 3.88
C LEU A 32 9.62 15.47 3.64
N MET A 33 8.89 14.64 2.88
CA MET A 33 7.50 14.88 2.53
C MET A 33 6.59 14.89 3.77
N ASN A 34 6.79 13.95 4.70
CA ASN A 34 6.07 13.93 5.97
C ASN A 34 6.36 15.19 6.82
N GLY A 35 7.59 15.68 6.79
CA GLY A 35 7.97 16.93 7.45
C GLY A 35 7.27 18.15 6.87
N ILE A 36 7.19 18.23 5.55
CA ILE A 36 6.52 19.31 4.81
C ILE A 36 5.02 19.33 5.08
N PHE A 37 4.36 18.19 4.95
CA PHE A 37 2.91 18.07 5.08
C PHE A 37 2.43 17.77 6.51
N LYS A 38 3.34 17.76 7.50
CA LYS A 38 3.03 17.45 8.91
C LYS A 38 1.76 18.13 9.46
N PRO A 39 1.47 19.43 9.17
CA PRO A 39 0.26 20.07 9.66
C PRO A 39 -1.04 19.54 9.05
N TYR A 40 -0.97 18.83 7.91
CA TYR A 40 -2.12 18.41 7.10
C TYR A 40 -2.26 16.89 7.00
N LEU A 41 -1.23 16.14 7.46
CA LEU A 41 -1.27 14.69 7.50
C LEU A 41 -2.46 14.21 8.35
N ASP A 42 -3.13 13.17 7.87
CA ASP A 42 -4.30 12.54 8.50
C ASP A 42 -5.53 13.46 8.63
N LEU A 43 -5.42 14.74 8.27
CA LEU A 43 -6.56 15.65 8.18
C LEU A 43 -7.21 15.58 6.79
N PHE A 44 -6.44 15.92 5.76
CA PHE A 44 -6.90 15.90 4.38
C PHE A 44 -5.79 15.55 3.37
N VAL A 45 -4.58 15.28 3.83
CA VAL A 45 -3.42 14.89 3.00
C VAL A 45 -2.89 13.54 3.45
N ILE A 46 -2.71 12.65 2.50
CA ILE A 46 -1.96 11.39 2.66
C ILE A 46 -0.78 11.44 1.70
N VAL A 47 0.41 11.14 2.21
CA VAL A 47 1.65 11.14 1.42
C VAL A 47 2.26 9.74 1.44
N PHE A 48 2.67 9.27 0.27
CA PHE A 48 3.45 8.05 0.17
C PHE A 48 4.49 8.19 -0.95
N ILE A 49 5.75 8.33 -0.55
CA ILE A 49 6.88 8.63 -1.43
C ILE A 49 6.57 9.89 -2.25
N ASP A 50 6.37 9.77 -3.55
CA ASP A 50 6.08 10.85 -4.51
C ASP A 50 4.58 11.05 -4.78
N ASP A 51 3.71 10.18 -4.25
CA ASP A 51 2.27 10.30 -4.40
C ASP A 51 1.65 11.10 -3.25
N ILE A 52 0.83 12.10 -3.58
CA ILE A 52 0.09 12.94 -2.63
C ILE A 52 -1.40 12.78 -2.93
N LEU A 53 -2.16 12.29 -1.97
CA LEU A 53 -3.62 12.21 -2.04
C LEU A 53 -4.24 13.30 -1.19
N VAL A 54 -5.11 14.11 -1.81
CA VAL A 54 -5.87 15.18 -1.14
C VAL A 54 -7.34 14.77 -1.08
N CYS A 55 -7.90 14.65 0.13
CA CYS A 55 -9.28 14.28 0.38
C CYS A 55 -10.05 15.45 0.98
N SER A 56 -11.33 15.61 0.62
CA SER A 56 -12.17 16.70 1.13
C SER A 56 -13.64 16.30 1.10
N LYS A 57 -14.45 16.88 1.98
CA LYS A 57 -15.89 16.56 2.09
C LYS A 57 -16.74 17.28 1.03
N SER A 58 -16.25 18.38 0.47
CA SER A 58 -16.94 19.18 -0.54
C SER A 58 -15.98 19.73 -1.58
N LYS A 59 -16.50 20.11 -2.75
CA LYS A 59 -15.70 20.72 -3.82
C LYS A 59 -15.05 22.04 -3.40
N LYS A 60 -15.76 22.87 -2.61
CA LYS A 60 -15.22 24.14 -2.13
C LYS A 60 -14.05 23.92 -1.18
N GLU A 61 -14.22 23.02 -0.22
CA GLU A 61 -13.15 22.61 0.71
C GLU A 61 -11.97 22.00 -0.04
N HIS A 62 -12.24 21.20 -1.07
CA HIS A 62 -11.20 20.62 -1.90
C HIS A 62 -10.36 21.66 -2.65
N GLU A 63 -10.98 22.72 -3.15
CA GLU A 63 -10.27 23.85 -3.76
C GLU A 63 -9.31 24.51 -2.77
N GLU A 64 -9.76 24.74 -1.54
CA GLU A 64 -8.96 25.35 -0.48
C GLU A 64 -7.78 24.42 -0.09
N HIS A 65 -8.05 23.13 0.14
CA HIS A 65 -7.03 22.14 0.46
C HIS A 65 -6.00 21.99 -0.66
N LEU A 66 -6.45 21.91 -1.91
CA LEU A 66 -5.56 21.81 -3.06
C LEU A 66 -4.66 23.03 -3.19
N ARG A 67 -5.21 24.23 -2.97
CA ARG A 67 -4.43 25.47 -2.96
C ARG A 67 -3.33 25.43 -1.90
N MET A 68 -3.65 25.03 -0.67
CA MET A 68 -2.67 24.90 0.41
C MET A 68 -1.55 23.91 0.07
N VAL A 69 -1.91 22.75 -0.51
CA VAL A 69 -0.92 21.75 -0.93
C VAL A 69 0.01 22.28 -2.02
N LEU A 70 -0.55 22.95 -3.04
CA LEU A 70 0.25 23.51 -4.14
C LEU A 70 1.13 24.69 -3.69
N GLU A 71 0.65 25.53 -2.76
CA GLU A 71 1.45 26.59 -2.16
C GLU A 71 2.61 26.04 -1.35
N MET A 72 2.38 24.99 -0.54
CA MET A 72 3.40 24.31 0.22
C MET A 72 4.49 23.70 -0.69
N LEU A 73 4.10 23.03 -1.76
CA LEU A 73 5.05 22.49 -2.74
C LEU A 73 5.88 23.60 -3.37
N ARG A 74 5.25 24.72 -3.74
CA ARG A 74 5.95 25.90 -4.31
C ARG A 74 6.95 26.51 -3.33
N GLU A 75 6.56 26.70 -2.06
CA GLU A 75 7.45 27.24 -1.02
C GLU A 75 8.67 26.35 -0.77
N LYS A 76 8.52 25.05 -0.94
CA LYS A 76 9.60 24.07 -0.75
C LYS A 76 10.35 23.74 -2.04
N GLU A 77 10.06 24.46 -3.13
CA GLU A 77 10.66 24.24 -4.47
C GLU A 77 10.48 22.79 -4.98
N LEU A 78 9.34 22.15 -4.62
CA LEU A 78 8.97 20.84 -5.10
C LEU A 78 7.99 20.97 -6.27
N TYR A 79 8.22 20.18 -7.31
CA TYR A 79 7.46 20.26 -8.56
C TYR A 79 6.63 19.00 -8.78
N ALA A 80 5.32 19.17 -8.91
CA ALA A 80 4.43 18.12 -9.35
C ALA A 80 4.39 18.06 -10.89
N LYS A 81 4.49 16.86 -11.47
CA LYS A 81 4.34 16.67 -12.90
C LYS A 81 2.86 16.69 -13.27
N PHE A 82 2.38 17.82 -13.83
CA PHE A 82 0.97 18.04 -14.14
C PHE A 82 0.33 16.92 -14.96
N SER A 83 1.04 16.35 -15.94
CA SER A 83 0.54 15.23 -16.76
C SER A 83 0.32 13.91 -15.99
N LYS A 84 0.74 13.83 -14.72
CA LYS A 84 0.48 12.70 -13.82
C LYS A 84 -0.49 13.06 -12.69
N CYS A 85 -0.93 14.31 -12.63
CA CYS A 85 -1.87 14.76 -11.62
C CYS A 85 -3.29 14.53 -12.11
N GLU A 86 -4.11 14.03 -11.22
CA GLU A 86 -5.56 13.84 -11.42
C GLU A 86 -6.29 14.75 -10.43
N PHE A 87 -7.26 15.51 -10.92
CA PHE A 87 -7.97 16.51 -10.14
C PHE A 87 -9.48 16.30 -10.22
N TRP A 88 -10.19 16.63 -9.15
CA TRP A 88 -11.66 16.67 -9.09
C TRP A 88 -12.35 15.32 -9.33
N LEU A 89 -11.68 14.23 -8.97
CA LEU A 89 -12.23 12.89 -9.11
C LEU A 89 -13.06 12.49 -7.87
N ASP A 90 -14.18 11.80 -8.10
CA ASP A 90 -14.99 11.19 -7.04
C ASP A 90 -14.39 9.86 -6.55
N SER A 91 -13.51 9.27 -7.33
CA SER A 91 -12.71 8.08 -6.97
C SER A 91 -11.34 8.13 -7.64
N VAL A 92 -10.33 7.65 -6.95
CA VAL A 92 -8.94 7.67 -7.42
C VAL A 92 -8.23 6.37 -7.08
N SER A 93 -7.36 5.91 -7.97
CA SER A 93 -6.44 4.80 -7.69
C SER A 93 -5.25 5.33 -6.89
N PHE A 94 -5.06 4.80 -5.69
CA PHE A 94 -3.96 5.17 -4.80
C PHE A 94 -3.38 3.93 -4.13
N LEU A 95 -2.08 3.71 -4.27
CA LEU A 95 -1.37 2.55 -3.71
C LEU A 95 -2.06 1.20 -4.00
N GLY A 96 -2.51 0.99 -5.24
CA GLY A 96 -3.19 -0.25 -5.63
C GLY A 96 -4.58 -0.47 -5.04
N HIS A 97 -5.18 0.58 -4.48
CA HIS A 97 -6.56 0.59 -4.02
C HIS A 97 -7.34 1.65 -4.78
N VAL A 98 -8.64 1.48 -4.89
CA VAL A 98 -9.54 2.55 -5.33
C VAL A 98 -10.17 3.17 -4.09
N VAL A 99 -9.91 4.45 -3.90
CA VAL A 99 -10.44 5.27 -2.80
C VAL A 99 -11.60 6.09 -3.33
N SER A 100 -12.74 6.04 -2.67
CA SER A 100 -13.96 6.78 -3.01
C SER A 100 -14.72 7.23 -1.76
N LYS A 101 -15.81 7.94 -1.93
CA LYS A 101 -16.72 8.30 -0.83
C LYS A 101 -17.34 7.08 -0.11
N ASP A 102 -17.46 5.95 -0.81
CA ASP A 102 -18.05 4.72 -0.27
C ASP A 102 -17.04 3.91 0.53
N GLY A 103 -15.75 4.23 0.42
CA GLY A 103 -14.65 3.58 1.12
C GLY A 103 -13.50 3.17 0.20
N VAL A 104 -12.77 2.15 0.65
CA VAL A 104 -11.57 1.62 -0.03
C VAL A 104 -11.88 0.27 -0.64
N MET A 105 -11.56 0.10 -1.91
CA MET A 105 -11.75 -1.15 -2.68
C MET A 105 -10.41 -1.67 -3.20
N VAL A 106 -10.38 -2.95 -3.53
CA VAL A 106 -9.28 -3.55 -4.30
C VAL A 106 -9.28 -2.97 -5.72
N ASP A 107 -8.11 -2.66 -6.25
CA ASP A 107 -7.97 -2.20 -7.63
C ASP A 107 -8.50 -3.27 -8.62
N PRO A 108 -9.42 -2.91 -9.53
CA PRO A 108 -10.00 -3.85 -10.51
C PRO A 108 -8.95 -4.57 -11.35
N SER A 109 -7.83 -3.93 -11.69
CA SER A 109 -6.74 -4.57 -12.42
C SER A 109 -6.09 -5.71 -11.62
N LYS A 110 -6.03 -5.58 -10.30
CA LYS A 110 -5.52 -6.61 -9.39
C LYS A 110 -6.52 -7.74 -9.18
N ILE A 111 -7.82 -7.41 -9.13
CA ILE A 111 -8.88 -8.42 -9.13
C ILE A 111 -8.79 -9.29 -10.38
N GLU A 112 -8.65 -8.68 -11.55
CA GLU A 112 -8.50 -9.41 -12.82
C GLU A 112 -7.24 -10.29 -12.83
N ALA A 113 -6.12 -9.79 -12.33
CA ALA A 113 -4.90 -10.56 -12.19
C ALA A 113 -5.07 -11.77 -11.28
N VAL A 114 -5.76 -11.62 -10.13
CA VAL A 114 -6.06 -12.75 -9.23
C VAL A 114 -6.99 -13.75 -9.89
N LYS A 115 -8.05 -13.28 -10.56
CA LYS A 115 -9.02 -14.12 -11.25
C LYS A 115 -8.38 -15.05 -12.30
N ASN A 116 -7.41 -14.49 -13.04
CA ASN A 116 -6.70 -15.20 -14.10
C ASN A 116 -5.43 -15.93 -13.59
N TRP A 117 -5.16 -15.91 -12.26
CA TRP A 117 -3.97 -16.55 -11.71
C TRP A 117 -4.02 -18.07 -11.88
N VAL A 118 -2.98 -18.58 -12.52
CA VAL A 118 -2.84 -20.03 -12.76
C VAL A 118 -2.42 -20.73 -11.48
N ARG A 119 -2.84 -21.98 -11.31
CA ARG A 119 -2.42 -22.84 -10.18
C ARG A 119 -0.89 -22.86 -10.05
N PRO A 120 -0.35 -22.55 -8.89
CA PRO A 120 1.09 -22.61 -8.64
C PRO A 120 1.65 -24.04 -8.79
N THR A 121 2.79 -24.15 -9.43
CA THR A 121 3.50 -25.44 -9.65
C THR A 121 4.77 -25.56 -8.81
N ASN A 122 5.18 -24.49 -8.14
CA ASN A 122 6.37 -24.45 -7.30
C ASN A 122 6.25 -23.40 -6.19
N VAL A 123 7.18 -23.45 -5.24
CA VAL A 123 7.21 -22.56 -4.06
C VAL A 123 7.35 -21.08 -4.46
N SER A 124 8.08 -20.77 -5.53
CA SER A 124 8.27 -19.39 -5.97
C SER A 124 6.95 -18.79 -6.48
N GLU A 125 6.16 -19.56 -7.20
CA GLU A 125 4.85 -19.13 -7.68
C GLU A 125 3.84 -18.94 -6.54
N ILE A 126 3.88 -19.82 -5.49
CA ILE A 126 3.08 -19.58 -4.28
C ILE A 126 3.48 -18.26 -3.60
N ARG A 127 4.79 -18.00 -3.46
CA ARG A 127 5.25 -16.74 -2.86
C ARG A 127 4.81 -15.52 -3.68
N SER A 128 4.82 -15.62 -4.99
CA SER A 128 4.32 -14.57 -5.89
C SER A 128 2.82 -14.33 -5.70
N PHE A 129 2.02 -15.40 -5.64
CA PHE A 129 0.59 -15.30 -5.33
C PHE A 129 0.35 -14.67 -3.95
N PHE A 130 1.08 -15.12 -2.93
CA PHE A 130 0.98 -14.54 -1.59
C PHE A 130 1.44 -13.09 -1.50
N GLY A 131 2.39 -12.67 -2.30
CA GLY A 131 2.78 -11.27 -2.39
C GLY A 131 1.57 -10.37 -2.68
N LEU A 132 0.76 -10.77 -3.66
CA LEU A 132 -0.46 -10.06 -4.01
C LEU A 132 -1.60 -10.31 -3.00
N ALA A 133 -1.88 -11.57 -2.67
CA ALA A 133 -2.98 -11.92 -1.77
C ALA A 133 -2.81 -11.34 -0.35
N SER A 134 -1.60 -11.34 0.18
CA SER A 134 -1.30 -10.77 1.51
C SER A 134 -1.40 -9.25 1.55
N TYR A 135 -1.15 -8.57 0.43
CA TYR A 135 -1.35 -7.13 0.33
C TYR A 135 -2.82 -6.76 0.57
N TYR A 136 -3.74 -7.56 0.05
CA TYR A 136 -5.18 -7.39 0.20
C TYR A 136 -5.82 -8.20 1.33
N ARG A 137 -5.02 -8.76 2.25
CA ARG A 137 -5.52 -9.63 3.34
C ARG A 137 -6.59 -9.00 4.22
N ARG A 138 -6.63 -7.66 4.33
CA ARG A 138 -7.64 -6.93 5.11
C ARG A 138 -9.06 -7.07 4.54
N PHE A 139 -9.16 -7.35 3.25
CA PHE A 139 -10.43 -7.61 2.57
C PHE A 139 -10.93 -9.05 2.73
N VAL A 140 -10.11 -9.94 3.32
CA VAL A 140 -10.41 -11.36 3.42
C VAL A 140 -10.52 -11.78 4.88
N LYS A 141 -11.75 -12.05 5.33
CA LYS A 141 -11.98 -12.57 6.68
C LYS A 141 -11.34 -13.94 6.86
N GLY A 142 -10.54 -14.11 7.92
CA GLY A 142 -9.87 -15.37 8.24
C GLY A 142 -8.73 -15.73 7.28
N PHE A 143 -8.11 -14.75 6.62
CA PHE A 143 -7.03 -14.93 5.64
C PHE A 143 -5.96 -15.92 6.12
N SER A 144 -5.44 -15.78 7.35
CA SER A 144 -4.36 -16.62 7.86
C SER A 144 -4.74 -18.09 7.96
N SER A 145 -5.97 -18.38 8.40
CA SER A 145 -6.48 -19.74 8.49
C SER A 145 -6.65 -20.39 7.10
N ILE A 146 -7.18 -19.62 6.14
CA ILE A 146 -7.36 -20.09 4.76
C ILE A 146 -5.99 -20.30 4.09
N ALA A 147 -5.05 -19.38 4.30
CA ALA A 147 -3.72 -19.41 3.68
C ALA A 147 -2.78 -20.47 4.30
N SER A 148 -3.14 -21.09 5.43
CA SER A 148 -2.24 -21.97 6.21
C SER A 148 -1.67 -23.13 5.41
N GLN A 149 -2.49 -23.82 4.62
CA GLN A 149 -2.06 -24.99 3.82
C GLN A 149 -1.05 -24.59 2.75
N LEU A 150 -1.31 -23.51 2.04
CA LEU A 150 -0.37 -22.96 1.04
C LEU A 150 0.92 -22.42 1.69
N THR A 151 0.79 -21.82 2.86
CA THR A 151 1.95 -21.34 3.63
C THR A 151 2.87 -22.49 4.06
N ASN A 152 2.31 -23.63 4.42
CA ASN A 152 3.09 -24.82 4.76
C ASN A 152 3.99 -25.26 3.60
N LEU A 153 3.53 -25.18 2.36
CA LEU A 153 4.33 -25.52 1.17
C LEU A 153 5.52 -24.58 0.94
N THR A 154 5.55 -23.42 1.58
CA THR A 154 6.68 -22.47 1.46
C THR A 154 7.81 -22.73 2.45
N LYS A 155 7.64 -23.67 3.39
CA LYS A 155 8.64 -24.03 4.39
C LYS A 155 9.80 -24.81 3.75
N GLN A 156 11.02 -24.55 4.21
CA GLN A 156 12.23 -25.11 3.61
C GLN A 156 12.33 -26.65 3.70
N SER A 157 11.72 -27.26 4.71
CA SER A 157 11.78 -28.70 4.97
C SER A 157 10.59 -29.51 4.41
N VAL A 158 9.67 -28.86 3.72
CA VAL A 158 8.43 -29.50 3.22
C VAL A 158 8.56 -29.71 1.71
N PRO A 159 8.42 -30.96 1.20
CA PRO A 159 8.37 -31.19 -0.23
C PRO A 159 7.15 -30.50 -0.83
N PHE A 160 7.30 -30.00 -2.05
CA PHE A 160 6.20 -29.38 -2.76
C PHE A 160 5.25 -30.45 -3.28
N VAL A 161 4.15 -30.66 -2.55
CA VAL A 161 3.06 -31.56 -2.94
C VAL A 161 1.75 -30.79 -2.89
N TRP A 162 1.14 -30.56 -4.05
CA TRP A 162 -0.13 -29.86 -4.14
C TRP A 162 -1.28 -30.82 -3.82
N SER A 163 -1.88 -30.68 -2.65
CA SER A 163 -3.03 -31.48 -2.18
C SER A 163 -4.36 -30.80 -2.53
N ASP A 164 -5.46 -31.55 -2.31
CA ASP A 164 -6.82 -31.03 -2.50
C ASP A 164 -7.11 -29.87 -1.53
N GLU A 165 -6.59 -29.91 -0.31
CA GLU A 165 -6.71 -28.81 0.66
C GLU A 165 -5.95 -27.55 0.20
N CYS A 166 -4.83 -27.72 -0.50
CA CYS A 166 -4.11 -26.60 -1.10
C CYS A 166 -4.93 -25.98 -2.25
N GLU A 167 -5.55 -26.80 -3.08
CA GLU A 167 -6.42 -26.35 -4.16
C GLU A 167 -7.64 -25.61 -3.60
N GLU A 168 -8.30 -26.17 -2.59
CA GLU A 168 -9.44 -25.53 -1.92
C GLU A 168 -9.05 -24.17 -1.33
N SER A 169 -7.92 -24.09 -0.61
CA SER A 169 -7.39 -22.85 -0.06
C SER A 169 -7.11 -21.81 -1.13
N PHE A 170 -6.48 -22.23 -2.24
CA PHE A 170 -6.17 -21.37 -3.36
C PHE A 170 -7.44 -20.80 -4.03
N GLN A 171 -8.41 -21.65 -4.35
CA GLN A 171 -9.67 -21.22 -4.97
C GLN A 171 -10.49 -20.33 -4.04
N LYS A 172 -10.50 -20.65 -2.73
CA LYS A 172 -11.18 -19.83 -1.71
C LYS A 172 -10.58 -18.45 -1.60
N LEU A 173 -9.25 -18.32 -1.57
CA LEU A 173 -8.58 -17.02 -1.58
C LEU A 173 -8.88 -16.23 -2.86
N LYS A 174 -8.83 -16.87 -4.03
CA LYS A 174 -9.22 -16.25 -5.30
C LYS A 174 -10.64 -15.71 -5.25
N THR A 175 -11.59 -16.50 -4.81
CA THR A 175 -13.00 -16.11 -4.70
C THR A 175 -13.16 -14.91 -3.76
N LEU A 176 -12.61 -15.00 -2.55
CA LEU A 176 -12.73 -13.93 -1.55
C LEU A 176 -12.06 -12.62 -1.98
N LEU A 177 -10.95 -12.69 -2.70
CA LEU A 177 -10.29 -11.49 -3.22
C LEU A 177 -11.05 -10.88 -4.41
N THR A 178 -11.67 -11.71 -5.25
CA THR A 178 -12.45 -11.23 -6.41
C THR A 178 -13.85 -10.73 -6.04
N THR A 179 -14.37 -11.13 -4.88
CA THR A 179 -15.64 -10.68 -4.30
C THR A 179 -15.42 -9.79 -3.06
N ALA A 180 -14.24 -9.18 -2.96
CA ALA A 180 -13.84 -8.40 -1.80
C ALA A 180 -14.85 -7.26 -1.51
N PRO A 181 -15.25 -7.07 -0.24
CA PRO A 181 -16.16 -6.00 0.14
C PRO A 181 -15.46 -4.65 0.05
N ILE A 182 -16.24 -3.57 -0.02
CA ILE A 182 -15.75 -2.22 0.19
C ILE A 182 -15.46 -2.06 1.69
N LEU A 183 -14.24 -1.66 2.03
CA LEU A 183 -13.88 -1.33 3.41
C LEU A 183 -14.26 0.12 3.69
N THR A 184 -15.16 0.30 4.64
CA THR A 184 -15.58 1.64 5.07
C THR A 184 -14.46 2.32 5.84
N LEU A 185 -14.26 3.61 5.60
CA LEU A 185 -13.32 4.41 6.39
C LEU A 185 -13.90 4.64 7.80
N PRO A 186 -13.04 4.64 8.84
CA PRO A 186 -13.47 4.96 10.20
C PRO A 186 -14.15 6.33 10.26
N VAL A 187 -15.27 6.41 10.96
CA VAL A 187 -16.02 7.66 11.14
C VAL A 187 -15.74 8.22 12.52
N GLU A 188 -15.21 9.44 12.58
CA GLU A 188 -14.98 10.12 13.86
C GLU A 188 -16.29 10.30 14.66
N GLY A 189 -16.19 10.21 15.99
CA GLY A 189 -17.32 10.39 16.90
C GLY A 189 -18.19 9.14 17.09
N ARG A 190 -17.86 8.01 16.46
CA ARG A 190 -18.46 6.71 16.74
C ARG A 190 -17.62 5.89 17.72
N ASN A 191 -18.24 4.93 18.37
CA ASN A 191 -17.55 4.02 19.27
C ASN A 191 -16.71 3.03 18.47
N PHE A 192 -15.48 2.80 18.93
CA PHE A 192 -14.57 1.79 18.39
C PHE A 192 -14.44 0.64 19.38
N ILE A 193 -14.29 -0.57 18.86
CA ILE A 193 -13.96 -1.77 19.64
C ILE A 193 -12.55 -2.19 19.23
N VAL A 194 -11.67 -2.33 20.20
CA VAL A 194 -10.31 -2.84 20.01
C VAL A 194 -10.28 -4.31 20.42
N TYR A 195 -10.00 -5.18 19.47
CA TYR A 195 -9.71 -6.59 19.72
C TYR A 195 -8.21 -6.76 19.82
N CYS A 196 -7.73 -7.20 20.98
CA CYS A 196 -6.32 -7.45 21.23
C CYS A 196 -6.07 -8.93 21.40
N ASP A 197 -4.97 -9.42 20.83
CA ASP A 197 -4.45 -10.76 21.02
C ASP A 197 -2.97 -10.67 21.38
N ALA A 198 -2.56 -11.47 22.36
CA ALA A 198 -1.20 -11.45 22.89
C ALA A 198 -0.63 -12.86 22.97
N SER A 199 0.62 -13.01 22.55
CA SER A 199 1.41 -14.21 22.71
C SER A 199 2.78 -13.89 23.34
N TYR A 200 3.53 -14.90 23.72
CA TYR A 200 4.92 -14.70 24.19
C TYR A 200 5.84 -14.04 23.17
N SER A 201 5.49 -14.09 21.89
CA SER A 201 6.30 -13.58 20.78
C SER A 201 5.77 -12.30 20.14
N GLY A 202 4.59 -11.81 20.52
CA GLY A 202 4.05 -10.59 19.93
C GLY A 202 2.66 -10.21 20.41
N LEU A 203 2.31 -8.96 20.11
CA LEU A 203 0.98 -8.38 20.32
C LEU A 203 0.33 -8.08 18.97
N GLY A 204 -0.96 -8.39 18.86
CA GLY A 204 -1.80 -8.00 17.74
C GLY A 204 -3.00 -7.20 18.22
N ALA A 205 -3.44 -6.22 17.45
CA ALA A 205 -4.68 -5.51 17.72
C ALA A 205 -5.42 -5.20 16.43
N VAL A 206 -6.75 -5.24 16.48
CA VAL A 206 -7.64 -4.83 15.40
C VAL A 206 -8.63 -3.83 15.94
N LEU A 207 -8.70 -2.66 15.30
CA LEU A 207 -9.72 -1.65 15.58
C LEU A 207 -10.91 -1.90 14.65
N MET A 208 -12.10 -2.01 15.24
CA MET A 208 -13.36 -2.20 14.51
C MET A 208 -14.37 -1.12 14.92
N GLN A 209 -15.28 -0.79 14.01
CA GLN A 209 -16.36 0.16 14.22
C GLN A 209 -17.70 -0.51 13.89
#